data_b87cece1895fda5b61a1e341fe5c1b93
#
_entry.id   b87cece1895fda5b61a1e341fe5c1b93
#
_cell.length_a   1.000
_cell.length_b   1.000
_cell.length_c   1.000
_cell.angle_alpha   90.00
_cell.angle_beta   90.00
_cell.angle_gamma   90.00
#
_symmetry.space_group_name_H-M   'P 1'
#
loop_
_entity.id
_entity.type
_entity.pdbx_description
1 polymer ?
#
loop_
_entity_poly.entity_id
_entity_poly.type
_entity_poly.pdbx_seq_one_letter_code
_entity_poly.pdbx_strand_id
1 'polypeptide(L)'
;MAKSFLARQEDDKAKIDCNRPPDAVAVTPVTLLHPVFSQFLDDCQTHEVTADDNTFALELSHAMSKFYEVEKTRAQEIRGVFERWGLCFTESTTDHGYKTHGDLSVNNHRYAIAEFKNEVTSSGAEPYNQAILYYFESTRDTAETLVNTCLPCMIILLFGLCPAFTCEAPLTICTFC
;
A
#
# COMPACT_ATOMS: atom_id res chain seq x y z
N MET A 1 -13.67 -6.91 8.05
CA MET A 1 -12.25 -6.91 7.68
C MET A 1 -11.36 -7.45 8.81
N ALA A 2 -11.36 -6.92 10.03
CA ALA A 2 -10.56 -7.46 11.14
C ALA A 2 -10.80 -8.96 11.42
N LYS A 3 -12.05 -9.42 11.40
CA LYS A 3 -12.39 -10.84 11.59
C LYS A 3 -11.81 -11.74 10.51
N SER A 4 -11.81 -11.29 9.26
CA SER A 4 -11.25 -12.06 8.13
C SER A 4 -9.73 -12.15 8.20
N PHE A 5 -9.06 -11.09 8.66
CA PHE A 5 -7.63 -11.09 8.90
C PHE A 5 -7.26 -12.03 10.05
N LEU A 6 -7.98 -11.96 11.18
CA LEU A 6 -7.77 -12.85 12.32
C LEU A 6 -7.96 -14.32 11.93
N ALA A 7 -9.05 -14.65 11.22
CA ALA A 7 -9.30 -16.00 10.74
C ALA A 7 -8.18 -16.52 9.83
N ARG A 8 -7.61 -15.63 9.00
CA ARG A 8 -6.47 -15.98 8.14
C ARG A 8 -5.18 -16.19 8.95
N GLN A 9 -4.98 -15.44 10.04
CA GLN A 9 -3.82 -15.63 10.93
C GLN A 9 -3.92 -16.91 11.76
N GLU A 10 -5.11 -17.47 11.94
CA GLU A 10 -5.34 -18.74 12.59
C GLU A 10 -5.13 -19.96 11.66
N ASP A 11 -5.13 -19.74 10.35
CA ASP A 11 -4.84 -20.76 9.34
C ASP A 11 -3.35 -20.80 9.02
N ASP A 12 -2.65 -21.83 9.47
CA ASP A 12 -1.20 -21.99 9.25
C ASP A 12 -0.77 -21.99 7.78
N LYS A 13 -1.67 -22.32 6.85
CA LYS A 13 -1.39 -22.32 5.41
C LYS A 13 -1.61 -20.96 4.73
N ALA A 14 -2.42 -20.10 5.35
CA ALA A 14 -2.77 -18.80 4.80
C ALA A 14 -2.26 -17.64 5.66
N LYS A 15 -1.47 -17.94 6.68
CA LYS A 15 -0.93 -16.98 7.62
C LYS A 15 -0.06 -15.94 6.92
N ILE A 16 -0.29 -14.68 7.30
CA ILE A 16 0.52 -13.56 6.83
C ILE A 16 1.56 -13.26 7.91
N ASP A 17 2.83 -13.45 7.59
CA ASP A 17 3.94 -13.15 8.51
C ASP A 17 4.24 -11.64 8.51
N CYS A 18 3.44 -10.88 9.25
CA CYS A 18 3.58 -9.43 9.36
C CYS A 18 4.73 -9.00 10.27
N ASN A 19 5.03 -9.80 11.30
CA ASN A 19 6.12 -9.56 12.22
C ASN A 19 7.10 -10.72 12.16
N ARG A 20 8.27 -10.49 11.59
CA ARG A 20 9.33 -11.48 11.59
C ARG A 20 10.11 -11.38 12.89
N PRO A 21 10.34 -12.49 13.61
CA PRO A 21 11.29 -12.48 14.72
C PRO A 21 12.65 -11.98 14.21
N PRO A 22 13.43 -11.27 15.03
CA PRO A 22 14.76 -10.78 14.64
C PRO A 22 15.69 -11.85 14.11
N ASP A 23 15.49 -13.09 14.53
CA ASP A 23 16.27 -14.29 14.19
C ASP A 23 15.67 -15.07 12.99
N ALA A 24 14.54 -14.65 12.46
CA ALA A 24 14.00 -15.28 11.27
C ALA A 24 14.97 -15.05 10.11
N VAL A 25 15.56 -16.14 9.75
CA VAL A 25 16.55 -16.38 8.70
C VAL A 25 16.50 -15.34 7.59
N ALA A 26 17.68 -14.93 7.18
CA ALA A 26 17.99 -13.97 6.12
C ALA A 26 16.94 -13.95 5.01
N VAL A 27 16.04 -12.99 5.16
CA VAL A 27 15.07 -12.70 4.10
C VAL A 27 15.86 -12.07 2.97
N THR A 28 15.65 -12.55 1.77
CA THR A 28 16.18 -11.87 0.60
C THR A 28 15.74 -10.41 0.65
N PRO A 29 16.68 -9.45 0.67
CA PRO A 29 16.32 -8.04 0.64
C PRO A 29 15.39 -7.76 -0.54
N VAL A 30 14.36 -6.96 -0.32
CA VAL A 30 13.37 -6.61 -1.34
C VAL A 30 14.02 -6.05 -2.62
N THR A 31 15.10 -5.32 -2.46
CA THR A 31 15.93 -4.77 -3.55
C THR A 31 16.53 -5.83 -4.46
N LEU A 32 16.71 -7.06 -3.97
CA LEU A 32 17.18 -8.20 -4.77
C LEU A 32 16.04 -8.96 -5.45
N LEU A 33 14.80 -8.72 -5.05
CA LEU A 33 13.64 -9.40 -5.61
C LEU A 33 13.16 -8.76 -6.92
N HIS A 34 13.27 -7.42 -7.03
CA HIS A 34 12.94 -6.73 -8.26
C HIS A 34 13.70 -5.40 -8.38
N PRO A 35 14.24 -5.06 -9.57
CA PRO A 35 15.05 -3.85 -9.79
C PRO A 35 14.35 -2.54 -9.42
N VAL A 36 13.02 -2.48 -9.55
CA VAL A 36 12.25 -1.26 -9.22
C VAL A 36 12.43 -0.83 -7.76
N PHE A 37 12.67 -1.77 -6.86
CA PHE A 37 12.85 -1.42 -5.44
C PHE A 37 14.25 -0.86 -5.16
N SER A 38 15.29 -1.37 -5.86
CA SER A 38 16.61 -0.76 -5.79
C SER A 38 16.57 0.65 -6.34
N GLN A 39 15.95 0.84 -7.51
CA GLN A 39 15.81 2.15 -8.13
C GLN A 39 15.06 3.11 -7.22
N PHE A 40 13.95 2.68 -6.63
CA PHE A 40 13.18 3.50 -5.69
C PHE A 40 14.01 3.97 -4.49
N LEU A 41 14.82 3.07 -3.89
CA LEU A 41 15.67 3.44 -2.76
C LEU A 41 16.81 4.37 -3.18
N ASP A 42 17.40 4.15 -4.35
CA ASP A 42 18.43 5.03 -4.91
C ASP A 42 17.84 6.42 -5.20
N ASP A 43 16.66 6.49 -5.80
CA ASP A 43 15.95 7.75 -6.06
C ASP A 43 15.62 8.49 -4.75
N CYS A 44 15.17 7.79 -3.71
CA CYS A 44 14.95 8.40 -2.39
C CYS A 44 16.20 9.02 -1.77
N GLN A 45 17.39 8.50 -2.09
CA GLN A 45 18.67 8.98 -1.55
C GLN A 45 19.32 10.07 -2.43
N THR A 46 19.11 10.00 -3.73
CA THR A 46 19.84 10.83 -4.71
C THR A 46 18.98 11.91 -5.37
N HIS A 47 17.65 11.84 -5.22
CA HIS A 47 16.74 12.80 -5.82
C HIS A 47 16.98 14.21 -5.27
N GLU A 48 17.27 15.15 -6.16
CA GLU A 48 17.34 16.57 -5.83
C GLU A 48 15.92 17.15 -5.78
N VAL A 49 15.52 17.64 -4.61
CA VAL A 49 14.19 18.20 -4.39
C VAL A 49 13.94 19.39 -5.28
N THR A 50 12.89 19.33 -6.07
CA THR A 50 12.48 20.38 -7.01
C THR A 50 11.40 21.30 -6.40
N ALA A 51 11.10 22.41 -7.09
CA ALA A 51 9.98 23.27 -6.72
C ALA A 51 8.62 22.53 -6.83
N ASP A 52 8.50 21.63 -7.80
CA ASP A 52 7.30 20.81 -8.01
C ASP A 52 7.10 19.83 -6.87
N ASP A 53 8.16 19.15 -6.40
CA ASP A 53 8.09 18.26 -5.24
C ASP A 53 7.62 19.00 -3.98
N ASN A 54 8.16 20.21 -3.76
CA ASN A 54 7.74 21.05 -2.64
C ASN A 54 6.26 21.46 -2.75
N THR A 55 5.81 21.77 -3.96
CA THR A 55 4.40 22.13 -4.20
C THR A 55 3.49 20.94 -3.96
N PHE A 56 3.83 19.75 -4.48
CA PHE A 56 3.10 18.52 -4.21
C PHE A 56 3.02 18.22 -2.71
N ALA A 57 4.16 18.28 -2.02
CA ALA A 57 4.23 18.01 -0.59
C ALA A 57 3.36 18.98 0.22
N LEU A 58 3.35 20.27 -0.16
CA LEU A 58 2.52 21.28 0.47
C LEU A 58 1.02 21.04 0.23
N GLU A 59 0.61 20.73 -1.01
CA GLU A 59 -0.77 20.42 -1.35
C GLU A 59 -1.27 19.18 -0.60
N LEU A 60 -0.46 18.12 -0.56
CA LEU A 60 -0.78 16.89 0.14
C LEU A 60 -0.88 17.13 1.64
N SER A 61 0.09 17.84 2.23
CA SER A 61 0.07 18.23 3.64
C SER A 61 -1.18 19.04 3.98
N HIS A 62 -1.56 19.96 3.12
CA HIS A 62 -2.76 20.78 3.31
C HIS A 62 -4.05 19.94 3.25
N ALA A 63 -4.16 19.01 2.29
CA ALA A 63 -5.27 18.08 2.22
C ALA A 63 -5.33 17.17 3.47
N MET A 64 -4.20 16.67 3.93
CA MET A 64 -4.12 15.79 5.09
C MET A 64 -4.42 16.49 6.43
N SER A 65 -4.09 17.77 6.56
CA SER A 65 -4.32 18.53 7.79
C SER A 65 -5.77 18.99 8.00
N LYS A 66 -6.63 18.88 6.98
CA LYS A 66 -8.04 19.19 7.10
C LYS A 66 -8.76 18.17 7.99
N PHE A 67 -9.73 18.65 8.75
CA PHE A 67 -10.66 17.78 9.46
C PHE A 67 -11.73 17.26 8.49
N TYR A 68 -11.95 15.94 8.48
CA TYR A 68 -12.98 15.29 7.68
C TYR A 68 -13.91 14.48 8.58
N GLU A 69 -15.19 14.75 8.52
CA GLU A 69 -16.19 13.95 9.24
C GLU A 69 -16.29 12.53 8.69
N VAL A 70 -16.05 12.35 7.39
CA VAL A 70 -16.19 11.08 6.69
C VAL A 70 -14.89 10.72 5.98
N GLU A 71 -14.37 9.53 6.25
CA GLU A 71 -13.14 9.00 5.65
C GLU A 71 -13.18 9.02 4.11
N LYS A 72 -14.36 8.76 3.52
CA LYS A 72 -14.53 8.78 2.06
C LYS A 72 -14.23 10.15 1.46
N THR A 73 -14.65 11.24 2.12
CA THR A 73 -14.38 12.61 1.66
C THR A 73 -12.88 12.90 1.68
N ARG A 74 -12.20 12.48 2.75
CA ARG A 74 -10.74 12.56 2.84
C ARG A 74 -10.06 11.82 1.71
N ALA A 75 -10.46 10.57 1.47
CA ALA A 75 -9.88 9.76 0.41
C ALA A 75 -10.08 10.40 -0.98
N GLN A 76 -11.22 11.02 -1.25
CA GLN A 76 -11.48 11.74 -2.49
C GLN A 76 -10.57 12.95 -2.67
N GLU A 77 -10.43 13.77 -1.63
CA GLU A 77 -9.55 14.96 -1.64
C GLU A 77 -8.09 14.56 -1.89
N ILE A 78 -7.60 13.55 -1.18
CA ILE A 78 -6.22 13.07 -1.33
C ILE A 78 -5.99 12.50 -2.74
N ARG A 79 -6.93 11.69 -3.27
CA ARG A 79 -6.84 11.21 -4.66
C ARG A 79 -6.79 12.35 -5.66
N GLY A 80 -7.60 13.42 -5.44
CA GLY A 80 -7.56 14.60 -6.28
C GLY A 80 -6.21 15.33 -6.26
N VAL A 81 -5.48 15.30 -5.14
CA VAL A 81 -4.09 15.79 -5.10
C VAL A 81 -3.22 14.92 -5.99
N PHE A 82 -3.20 13.62 -5.79
CA PHE A 82 -2.39 12.69 -6.60
C PHE A 82 -2.70 12.77 -8.09
N GLU A 83 -3.97 12.88 -8.46
CA GLU A 83 -4.42 12.99 -9.86
C GLU A 83 -3.84 14.22 -10.56
N ARG A 84 -3.80 15.37 -9.89
CA ARG A 84 -3.17 16.60 -10.44
C ARG A 84 -1.68 16.42 -10.75
N TRP A 85 -1.04 15.49 -10.06
CA TRP A 85 0.37 15.14 -10.21
C TRP A 85 0.60 13.87 -11.04
N GLY A 86 -0.43 13.42 -11.79
CA GLY A 86 -0.33 12.32 -12.74
C GLY A 86 -0.49 10.92 -12.14
N LEU A 87 -0.81 10.80 -10.84
CA LEU A 87 -1.04 9.54 -10.16
C LEU A 87 -2.54 9.28 -9.97
N CYS A 88 -3.18 8.68 -10.96
CA CYS A 88 -4.64 8.48 -11.01
C CYS A 88 -5.07 7.26 -10.18
N PHE A 89 -5.01 7.35 -8.85
CA PHE A 89 -5.50 6.30 -7.97
C PHE A 89 -7.02 6.10 -8.12
N THR A 90 -7.43 4.86 -8.35
CA THR A 90 -8.84 4.49 -8.52
C THR A 90 -9.32 3.67 -7.34
N GLU A 91 -10.45 4.06 -6.74
CA GLU A 91 -11.13 3.22 -5.75
C GLU A 91 -11.61 1.95 -6.44
N SER A 92 -11.22 0.80 -5.91
CA SER A 92 -11.61 -0.48 -6.49
C SER A 92 -12.03 -1.48 -5.43
N THR A 93 -12.69 -2.53 -5.90
CA THR A 93 -13.20 -3.63 -5.06
C THR A 93 -12.78 -4.93 -5.71
N THR A 94 -12.20 -5.85 -4.95
CA THR A 94 -11.92 -7.21 -5.42
C THR A 94 -13.21 -8.02 -5.55
N ASP A 95 -13.17 -9.11 -6.30
CA ASP A 95 -14.31 -10.02 -6.47
C ASP A 95 -14.83 -10.61 -5.14
N HIS A 96 -13.96 -10.65 -4.13
CA HIS A 96 -14.28 -11.07 -2.77
C HIS A 96 -14.75 -9.94 -1.85
N GLY A 97 -15.03 -8.75 -2.40
CA GLY A 97 -15.60 -7.62 -1.67
C GLY A 97 -14.63 -6.81 -0.83
N TYR A 98 -13.32 -7.03 -0.95
CA TYR A 98 -12.30 -6.17 -0.33
C TYR A 98 -12.17 -4.87 -1.12
N LYS A 99 -12.11 -3.76 -0.39
CA LYS A 99 -12.03 -2.41 -0.98
C LYS A 99 -10.75 -1.73 -0.57
N THR A 100 -10.18 -0.96 -1.51
CA THR A 100 -9.11 0.00 -1.24
C THR A 100 -9.57 1.42 -1.51
N HIS A 101 -8.91 2.39 -0.88
CA HIS A 101 -9.12 3.81 -1.17
C HIS A 101 -8.51 4.24 -2.50
N GLY A 102 -7.55 3.50 -3.02
CA GLY A 102 -7.01 3.69 -4.35
C GLY A 102 -6.00 2.62 -4.73
N ASP A 103 -5.99 2.24 -6.00
CA ASP A 103 -4.91 1.46 -6.58
C ASP A 103 -4.45 2.03 -7.92
N LEU A 104 -3.24 1.68 -8.30
CA LEU A 104 -2.69 1.83 -9.64
C LEU A 104 -2.41 0.44 -10.19
N SER A 105 -2.93 0.17 -11.39
CA SER A 105 -2.82 -1.15 -11.99
C SER A 105 -2.43 -1.10 -13.47
N VAL A 106 -1.71 -2.13 -13.90
CA VAL A 106 -1.35 -2.38 -15.30
C VAL A 106 -1.60 -3.87 -15.58
N ASN A 107 -2.34 -4.17 -16.65
CA ASN A 107 -2.66 -5.56 -17.04
C ASN A 107 -3.23 -6.40 -15.86
N ASN A 108 -4.14 -5.84 -15.09
CA ASN A 108 -4.73 -6.42 -13.88
C ASN A 108 -3.76 -6.67 -12.71
N HIS A 109 -2.50 -6.28 -12.82
CA HIS A 109 -1.58 -6.28 -11.69
C HIS A 109 -1.61 -4.92 -10.98
N ARG A 110 -1.86 -4.93 -9.65
CA ARG A 110 -1.81 -3.74 -8.79
C ARG A 110 -0.38 -3.55 -8.33
N TYR A 111 0.27 -2.53 -8.87
CA TYR A 111 1.65 -2.20 -8.53
C TYR A 111 1.76 -1.12 -7.43
N ALA A 112 0.66 -0.44 -7.12
CA ALA A 112 0.55 0.44 -5.96
C ALA A 112 -0.85 0.38 -5.35
N ILE A 113 -0.92 0.39 -4.03
CA ILE A 113 -2.18 0.40 -3.25
C ILE A 113 -2.08 1.53 -2.24
N ALA A 114 -3.13 2.34 -2.15
CA ALA A 114 -3.20 3.48 -1.24
C ALA A 114 -4.35 3.32 -0.23
N GLU A 115 -4.05 3.49 1.06
CA GLU A 115 -5.04 3.53 2.12
C GLU A 115 -4.98 4.87 2.86
N PHE A 116 -6.14 5.53 2.96
CA PHE A 116 -6.29 6.85 3.56
C PHE A 116 -7.22 6.76 4.77
N LYS A 117 -6.72 7.08 5.96
CA LYS A 117 -7.47 6.99 7.21
C LYS A 117 -7.50 8.32 7.96
N ASN A 118 -8.62 8.62 8.62
CA ASN A 118 -8.69 9.77 9.51
C ASN A 118 -7.76 9.61 10.71
N GLU A 119 -7.78 8.42 11.32
CA GLU A 119 -6.94 8.06 12.46
C GLU A 119 -6.58 6.58 12.41
N VAL A 120 -5.45 6.21 12.99
CA VAL A 120 -4.94 4.81 12.98
C VAL A 120 -5.89 3.85 13.70
N THR A 121 -6.64 4.32 14.70
CA THR A 121 -7.48 3.48 15.57
C THR A 121 -8.98 3.63 15.37
N SER A 122 -9.43 4.57 14.53
CA SER A 122 -10.84 4.96 14.47
C SER A 122 -11.77 3.89 13.85
N SER A 123 -11.25 2.97 13.06
CA SER A 123 -12.07 1.99 12.32
C SER A 123 -11.88 0.54 12.76
N GLY A 124 -11.10 0.27 13.81
CA GLY A 124 -10.81 -1.11 14.26
C GLY A 124 -10.07 -1.97 13.23
N ALA A 125 -9.67 -1.42 12.10
CA ALA A 125 -8.87 -2.09 11.09
C ALA A 125 -7.57 -1.29 10.88
N GLU A 126 -6.46 -1.92 11.11
CA GLU A 126 -5.14 -1.37 10.91
C GLU A 126 -4.93 -1.18 9.39
N PRO A 127 -4.58 0.03 8.90
CA PRO A 127 -4.52 0.34 7.46
C PRO A 127 -3.56 -0.54 6.68
N TYR A 128 -2.42 -0.87 7.28
CA TYR A 128 -1.42 -1.73 6.68
C TYR A 128 -1.95 -3.15 6.42
N ASN A 129 -2.57 -3.76 7.42
CA ASN A 129 -3.18 -5.07 7.28
C ASN A 129 -4.33 -5.06 6.26
N GLN A 130 -5.04 -3.95 6.15
CA GLN A 130 -6.08 -3.77 5.15
C GLN A 130 -5.50 -3.76 3.75
N ALA A 131 -4.44 -3.02 3.51
CA ALA A 131 -3.76 -2.93 2.23
C ALA A 131 -3.14 -4.27 1.80
N ILE A 132 -2.47 -4.98 2.74
CA ILE A 132 -1.94 -6.32 2.51
C ILE A 132 -3.05 -7.28 2.09
N LEU A 133 -4.15 -7.29 2.84
CA LEU A 133 -5.25 -8.20 2.56
C LEU A 133 -5.90 -7.90 1.21
N TYR A 134 -6.03 -6.62 0.86
CA TYR A 134 -6.49 -6.22 -0.47
C TYR A 134 -5.53 -6.72 -1.56
N TYR A 135 -4.22 -6.55 -1.36
CA TYR A 135 -3.23 -7.02 -2.31
C TYR A 135 -3.34 -8.54 -2.54
N PHE A 136 -3.40 -9.33 -1.47
CA PHE A 136 -3.56 -10.78 -1.57
C PHE A 136 -4.81 -11.19 -2.35
N GLU A 137 -5.95 -10.61 -2.00
CA GLU A 137 -7.20 -10.96 -2.66
C GLU A 137 -7.25 -10.49 -4.12
N SER A 138 -6.58 -9.38 -4.44
CA SER A 138 -6.51 -8.87 -5.80
C SER A 138 -5.52 -9.62 -6.70
N THR A 139 -4.56 -10.33 -6.12
CA THR A 139 -3.56 -11.10 -6.86
C THR A 139 -3.85 -12.61 -6.88
N ARG A 140 -4.83 -13.07 -6.11
CA ARG A 140 -5.15 -14.50 -5.96
C ARG A 140 -5.28 -15.22 -7.29
N ASP A 141 -6.15 -14.71 -8.16
CA ASP A 141 -6.45 -15.36 -9.43
C ASP A 141 -5.30 -15.22 -10.47
N THR A 142 -4.50 -14.17 -10.30
CA THR A 142 -3.34 -13.91 -11.16
C THR A 142 -2.14 -14.74 -10.76
N ALA A 143 -1.96 -15.00 -9.46
CA ALA A 143 -0.83 -15.77 -8.93
C ALA A 143 -0.79 -17.21 -9.45
N GLU A 144 -1.94 -17.84 -9.70
CA GLU A 144 -2.02 -19.19 -10.27
C GLU A 144 -1.44 -19.27 -11.70
N THR A 145 -1.52 -18.18 -12.45
CA THR A 145 -1.05 -18.10 -13.84
C THR A 145 0.39 -17.60 -13.97
N LEU A 146 0.90 -16.90 -12.96
CA LEU A 146 2.21 -16.26 -12.95
C LEU A 146 3.20 -17.00 -12.02
N VAL A 147 3.25 -18.31 -12.15
CA VAL A 147 4.19 -19.16 -11.41
C VAL A 147 5.64 -18.70 -11.68
N ASN A 148 6.40 -18.50 -10.61
CA ASN A 148 7.79 -17.99 -10.65
C ASN A 148 7.93 -16.50 -11.04
N THR A 149 6.89 -15.70 -10.91
CA THR A 149 6.95 -14.26 -11.15
C THR A 149 6.82 -13.50 -9.83
N CYS A 150 7.70 -12.54 -9.61
CA CYS A 150 7.54 -11.59 -8.51
C CYS A 150 6.52 -10.51 -8.93
N LEU A 151 5.50 -10.31 -8.12
CA LEU A 151 4.47 -9.27 -8.32
C LEU A 151 4.74 -8.13 -7.32
N PRO A 152 5.60 -7.15 -7.68
CA PRO A 152 5.92 -6.06 -6.76
C PRO A 152 4.73 -5.15 -6.56
N CYS A 153 4.50 -4.72 -5.32
CA CYS A 153 3.48 -3.73 -4.99
C CYS A 153 4.01 -2.76 -3.94
N MET A 154 3.79 -1.46 -4.18
CA MET A 154 4.06 -0.40 -3.22
C MET A 154 2.79 -0.13 -2.41
N ILE A 155 2.90 -0.08 -1.09
CA ILE A 155 1.81 0.30 -0.21
C ILE A 155 2.04 1.72 0.30
N ILE A 156 1.07 2.58 0.07
CA ILE A 156 1.06 3.98 0.51
C ILE A 156 0.01 4.13 1.60
N LEU A 157 0.45 4.48 2.80
CA LEU A 157 -0.43 4.69 3.94
C LEU A 157 -0.41 6.15 4.35
N LEU A 158 -1.58 6.79 4.33
CA LEU A 158 -1.74 8.17 4.76
C LEU A 158 -2.82 8.25 5.84
N PHE A 159 -2.43 8.68 7.04
CA PHE A 159 -3.33 8.76 8.18
C PHE A 159 -3.00 9.92 9.12
N GLY A 160 -3.99 10.34 9.91
CA GLY A 160 -3.84 11.39 10.92
C GLY A 160 -3.98 12.80 10.37
N LEU A 161 -3.84 13.75 11.29
CA LEU A 161 -3.85 15.20 11.00
C LEU A 161 -2.46 15.73 10.66
N CYS A 162 -1.42 15.00 11.04
CA CYS A 162 -0.04 15.31 10.67
C CYS A 162 0.38 14.45 9.49
N PRO A 163 1.05 15.00 8.49
CA PRO A 163 1.61 14.23 7.39
C PRO A 163 2.79 13.40 7.91
N ALA A 164 2.49 12.24 8.46
CA ALA A 164 3.49 11.22 8.72
C ALA A 164 3.54 10.32 7.50
N PHE A 165 4.52 10.55 6.63
CA PHE A 165 4.82 9.62 5.56
C PHE A 165 5.53 8.42 6.17
N THR A 166 4.79 7.36 6.42
CA THR A 166 5.38 6.03 6.56
C THR A 166 5.36 5.40 5.18
N CYS A 167 6.38 5.68 4.38
CA CYS A 167 6.79 4.75 3.34
C CYS A 167 7.38 3.55 4.07
N GLU A 168 6.55 2.62 4.47
CA GLU A 168 7.05 1.32 4.85
C GLU A 168 7.51 0.61 3.59
N ALA A 169 8.67 -0.03 3.69
CA ALA A 169 9.34 -0.72 2.60
C ALA A 169 8.36 -1.57 1.78
N PRO A 170 8.54 -1.65 0.48
CA PRO A 170 7.67 -2.38 -0.41
C PRO A 170 7.52 -3.83 0.05
N LEU A 171 6.28 -4.25 0.26
CA LEU A 171 5.97 -5.66 0.44
C LEU A 171 6.16 -6.38 -0.89
N THR A 172 7.25 -7.07 -0.98
CA THR A 172 7.40 -8.08 -2.03
C THR A 172 6.81 -9.36 -1.49
N ILE A 173 5.64 -9.72 -1.98
CA ILE A 173 5.08 -11.03 -1.73
C ILE A 173 5.56 -11.91 -2.88
N CYS A 174 6.63 -12.65 -2.63
CA CYS A 174 6.98 -13.79 -3.45
C CYS A 174 6.05 -14.92 -3.02
N THR A 175 5.04 -15.25 -3.82
CA THR A 175 4.34 -16.52 -3.68
C THR A 175 5.30 -17.61 -4.13
N PHE A 176 5.98 -18.23 -3.18
CA PHE A 176 6.61 -19.52 -3.43
C PHE A 176 5.50 -20.58 -3.42
N CYS A 177 5.27 -21.22 -4.53
CA CYS A 177 4.61 -22.54 -4.58
C CYS A 177 5.59 -23.61 -4.11
#